data_869f3ea6f10c9cee479a7b463fc36b36
#
_entry.id   869f3ea6f10c9cee479a7b463fc36b36
#
_cell.length_a   1.000
_cell.length_b   1.000
_cell.length_c   1.000
_cell.angle_alpha   90.00
_cell.angle_beta   90.00
_cell.angle_gamma   90.00
#
_symmetry.space_group_name_H-M   'P 1'
#
loop_
_entity.id
_entity.type
_entity.pdbx_description
1 polymer ?
#
loop_
_entity_poly.entity_id
_entity_poly.type
_entity_poly.pdbx_seq_one_letter_code
_entity_poly.pdbx_strand_id
1 'polypeptide(L)'
;MLILMLRSALFAFVGLAFFGWWVVADPSFEESASQSEWSYVLAFSGVILLLAFAVPTLAQLVGGRLAFRVSIVAAAGATLSSVANIFEDGLQMSWVFFVFILGAAFMQLGLLALTGVIAFSGRGGYRLLALVPAGTIAAIILFVVAGGPIMLATWLTAAMLALALSTRTPAQAARATP
;
A
#
# COMPACT_ATOMS: atom_id res chain seq x y z
N MET A 1 3.10 18.13 14.32
CA MET A 1 4.16 18.10 13.29
C MET A 1 4.85 16.74 13.19
N LEU A 2 5.42 16.20 14.27
CA LEU A 2 6.15 14.91 14.27
C LEU A 2 5.33 13.74 13.67
N ILE A 3 4.07 13.54 14.10
CA ILE A 3 3.23 12.43 13.61
C ILE A 3 3.02 12.49 12.09
N LEU A 4 2.85 13.68 11.53
CA LEU A 4 2.65 13.84 10.09
C LEU A 4 3.93 13.60 9.30
N MET A 5 5.08 14.00 9.85
CA MET A 5 6.39 13.67 9.27
C MET A 5 6.63 12.15 9.27
N LEU A 6 6.28 11.46 10.36
CA LEU A 6 6.39 10.01 10.44
C LEU A 6 5.47 9.30 9.41
N ARG A 7 4.24 9.80 9.21
CA ARG A 7 3.32 9.26 8.19
C ARG A 7 3.87 9.45 6.78
N SER A 8 4.39 10.63 6.47
CA SER A 8 5.02 10.89 5.16
C SER A 8 6.25 10.03 4.94
N ALA A 9 7.08 9.85 5.96
CA ALA A 9 8.24 8.96 5.89
C ALA A 9 7.82 7.51 5.66
N LEU A 10 6.78 7.02 6.34
CA LEU A 10 6.22 5.69 6.11
C LEU A 10 5.77 5.53 4.65
N PHE A 11 5.02 6.49 4.10
CA PHE A 11 4.54 6.42 2.72
C PHE A 11 5.70 6.42 1.71
N ALA A 12 6.69 7.30 1.88
CA ALA A 12 7.87 7.30 1.03
C ALA A 12 8.63 5.98 1.12
N PHE A 13 8.76 5.42 2.32
CA PHE A 13 9.44 4.15 2.55
C PHE A 13 8.73 2.97 1.88
N VAL A 14 7.38 2.92 1.90
CA VAL A 14 6.60 1.89 1.18
C VAL A 14 6.91 1.93 -0.32
N GLY A 15 6.87 3.12 -0.93
CA GLY A 15 7.16 3.26 -2.35
C GLY A 15 8.59 2.83 -2.71
N LEU A 16 9.57 3.29 -1.93
CA LEU A 16 10.99 2.98 -2.15
C LEU A 16 11.30 1.50 -1.91
N ALA A 17 10.74 0.90 -0.84
CA ALA A 17 10.96 -0.51 -0.53
C ALA A 17 10.38 -1.43 -1.61
N PHE A 18 9.15 -1.12 -2.08
CA PHE A 18 8.54 -1.90 -3.16
C PHE A 18 9.31 -1.75 -4.47
N PHE A 19 9.70 -0.53 -4.84
CA PHE A 19 10.48 -0.29 -6.05
C PHE A 19 11.84 -0.96 -5.98
N GLY A 20 12.54 -0.85 -4.86
CA GLY A 20 13.84 -1.49 -4.64
C GLY A 20 13.74 -3.01 -4.76
N TRP A 21 12.74 -3.61 -4.11
CA TRP A 21 12.48 -5.04 -4.26
C TRP A 21 12.15 -5.41 -5.72
N TRP A 22 11.29 -4.63 -6.40
CA TRP A 22 10.88 -4.89 -7.79
C TRP A 22 12.08 -4.86 -8.76
N VAL A 23 13.02 -3.93 -8.57
CA VAL A 23 14.24 -3.85 -9.40
C VAL A 23 15.15 -5.06 -9.17
N VAL A 24 15.28 -5.53 -7.91
CA VAL A 24 16.15 -6.67 -7.58
C VAL A 24 15.51 -7.99 -7.99
N ALA A 25 14.18 -8.09 -7.90
CA ALA A 25 13.45 -9.29 -8.22
C ALA A 25 13.41 -9.63 -9.72
N ASP A 26 13.70 -8.66 -10.58
CA ASP A 26 13.58 -8.76 -12.05
C ASP A 26 12.32 -9.53 -12.48
N PRO A 27 11.15 -8.88 -12.47
CA PRO A 27 9.88 -9.55 -12.69
C PRO A 27 9.66 -10.04 -14.14
N SER A 28 10.64 -9.92 -15.02
CA SER A 28 10.59 -10.47 -16.38
C SER A 28 10.59 -12.00 -16.44
N PHE A 29 10.66 -12.67 -15.29
CA PHE A 29 10.39 -14.08 -15.06
C PHE A 29 10.84 -15.05 -16.16
N GLU A 30 12.11 -15.39 -16.17
CA GLU A 30 12.51 -16.78 -16.33
C GLU A 30 12.63 -17.33 -14.91
N GLU A 31 12.08 -18.51 -14.62
CA GLU A 31 12.15 -19.20 -13.33
C GLU A 31 13.59 -19.21 -12.82
N SER A 32 14.00 -18.14 -12.16
CA SER A 32 15.32 -18.08 -11.58
C SER A 32 15.27 -18.80 -10.23
N ALA A 33 16.23 -19.68 -9.98
CA ALA A 33 16.42 -20.38 -8.72
C ALA A 33 16.45 -19.45 -7.48
N SER A 34 16.56 -18.13 -7.70
CA SER A 34 16.54 -17.07 -6.68
C SER A 34 15.20 -16.89 -5.98
N GLN A 35 14.08 -17.32 -6.57
CA GLN A 35 12.75 -17.15 -5.97
C GLN A 35 12.53 -17.99 -4.71
N SER A 36 13.28 -19.07 -4.52
CA SER A 36 13.23 -19.91 -3.33
C SER A 36 14.21 -19.46 -2.22
N GLU A 37 15.00 -18.41 -2.47
CA GLU A 37 15.90 -17.90 -1.46
C GLU A 37 15.14 -17.14 -0.36
N TRP A 38 15.47 -17.45 0.89
CA TRP A 38 14.83 -16.81 2.06
C TRP A 38 14.92 -15.29 2.05
N SER A 39 15.99 -14.72 1.52
CA SER A 39 16.16 -13.28 1.36
C SER A 39 15.06 -12.66 0.48
N TYR A 40 14.74 -13.32 -0.63
CA TYR A 40 13.68 -12.90 -1.56
C TYR A 40 12.30 -13.02 -0.91
N VAL A 41 12.00 -14.18 -0.31
CA VAL A 41 10.73 -14.44 0.37
C VAL A 41 10.47 -13.41 1.49
N LEU A 42 11.47 -13.17 2.34
CA LEU A 42 11.35 -12.21 3.43
C LEU A 42 11.22 -10.77 2.94
N ALA A 43 11.95 -10.39 1.89
CA ALA A 43 11.86 -9.06 1.31
C ALA A 43 10.46 -8.81 0.71
N PHE A 44 9.93 -9.75 -0.07
CA PHE A 44 8.59 -9.66 -0.64
C PHE A 44 7.51 -9.60 0.44
N SER A 45 7.56 -10.53 1.40
CA SER A 45 6.63 -10.55 2.52
C SER A 45 6.69 -9.27 3.34
N GLY A 46 7.90 -8.74 3.58
CA GLY A 46 8.11 -7.48 4.28
C GLY A 46 7.48 -6.29 3.56
N VAL A 47 7.63 -6.22 2.24
CA VAL A 47 7.04 -5.17 1.42
C VAL A 47 5.50 -5.22 1.43
N ILE A 48 4.91 -6.42 1.33
CA ILE A 48 3.45 -6.58 1.47
C ILE A 48 3.00 -6.19 2.88
N LEU A 49 3.75 -6.58 3.91
CA LEU A 49 3.42 -6.24 5.29
C LEU A 49 3.47 -4.72 5.56
N LEU A 50 4.33 -3.96 4.88
CA LEU A 50 4.34 -2.51 4.97
C LEU A 50 3.00 -1.89 4.56
N LEU A 51 2.29 -2.47 3.58
CA LEU A 51 0.95 -2.02 3.21
C LEU A 51 -0.05 -2.20 4.34
N ALA A 52 0.08 -3.24 5.17
CA ALA A 52 -0.79 -3.44 6.33
C ALA A 52 -0.71 -2.29 7.34
N PHE A 53 0.41 -1.59 7.43
CA PHE A 53 0.58 -0.40 8.28
C PHE A 53 0.24 0.90 7.54
N ALA A 54 0.63 1.01 6.28
CA ALA A 54 0.49 2.24 5.51
C ALA A 54 -0.97 2.53 5.13
N VAL A 55 -1.76 1.51 4.77
CA VAL A 55 -3.15 1.69 4.32
C VAL A 55 -4.07 2.21 5.45
N PRO A 56 -4.05 1.68 6.69
CA PRO A 56 -4.78 2.29 7.79
C PRO A 56 -4.28 3.69 8.16
N THR A 57 -2.98 3.94 8.03
CA THR A 57 -2.39 5.26 8.27
C THR A 57 -2.90 6.28 7.26
N LEU A 58 -3.03 5.89 5.98
CA LEU A 58 -3.65 6.70 4.92
C LEU A 58 -5.13 6.99 5.24
N ALA A 59 -5.89 5.99 5.66
CA ALA A 59 -7.30 6.14 6.01
C ALA A 59 -7.49 7.08 7.21
N GLN A 60 -6.59 7.05 8.19
CA GLN A 60 -6.60 8.00 9.32
C GLN A 60 -6.30 9.44 8.88
N LEU A 61 -5.48 9.65 7.84
CA LEU A 61 -5.19 10.96 7.29
C LEU A 61 -6.43 11.57 6.63
N VAL A 62 -7.19 10.76 5.90
CA VAL A 62 -8.45 11.17 5.26
C VAL A 62 -9.55 11.44 6.29
N GLY A 63 -9.55 10.67 7.36
CA GLY A 63 -10.57 10.70 8.41
C GLY A 63 -11.82 9.89 8.03
N GLY A 64 -12.69 9.71 9.03
CA GLY A 64 -13.92 8.96 8.84
C GLY A 64 -13.84 7.49 9.25
N ARG A 65 -14.88 7.05 9.99
CA ARG A 65 -14.94 5.67 10.53
C ARG A 65 -15.00 4.61 9.43
N LEU A 66 -15.66 4.91 8.30
CA LEU A 66 -15.82 3.96 7.20
C LEU A 66 -14.47 3.73 6.49
N ALA A 67 -13.73 4.81 6.17
CA ALA A 67 -12.41 4.69 5.56
C ALA A 67 -11.48 3.82 6.42
N PHE A 68 -11.48 4.05 7.73
CA PHE A 68 -10.67 3.27 8.65
C PHE A 68 -11.09 1.79 8.69
N ARG A 69 -12.40 1.49 8.78
CA ARG A 69 -12.89 0.08 8.80
C ARG A 69 -12.52 -0.67 7.53
N VAL A 70 -12.69 -0.03 6.38
CA VAL A 70 -12.35 -0.63 5.08
C VAL A 70 -10.84 -0.85 4.96
N SER A 71 -10.03 0.10 5.45
CA SER A 71 -8.58 -0.05 5.43
C SER A 71 -8.07 -1.22 6.29
N ILE A 72 -8.79 -1.57 7.37
CA ILE A 72 -8.47 -2.76 8.19
C ILE A 72 -8.67 -4.05 7.39
N VAL A 73 -9.68 -4.12 6.51
CA VAL A 73 -9.86 -5.29 5.63
C VAL A 73 -8.68 -5.43 4.68
N ALA A 74 -8.23 -4.33 4.05
CA ALA A 74 -7.05 -4.34 3.19
C ALA A 74 -5.78 -4.72 3.97
N ALA A 75 -5.60 -4.18 5.18
CA ALA A 75 -4.47 -4.49 6.05
C ALA A 75 -4.44 -5.96 6.49
N ALA A 76 -5.60 -6.51 6.87
CA ALA A 76 -5.73 -7.93 7.22
C ALA A 76 -5.38 -8.83 6.03
N GLY A 77 -5.87 -8.48 4.83
CA GLY A 77 -5.51 -9.17 3.59
C GLY A 77 -4.01 -9.13 3.29
N ALA A 78 -3.38 -7.96 3.42
CA ALA A 78 -1.94 -7.81 3.24
C ALA A 78 -1.14 -8.64 4.27
N THR A 79 -1.55 -8.61 5.54
CA THR A 79 -0.92 -9.43 6.58
C THR A 79 -1.06 -10.92 6.28
N LEU A 80 -2.26 -11.36 5.89
CA LEU A 80 -2.52 -12.76 5.56
C LEU A 80 -1.67 -13.22 4.36
N SER A 81 -1.59 -12.41 3.29
CA SER A 81 -0.73 -12.71 2.14
C SER A 81 0.74 -12.74 2.52
N SER A 82 1.22 -11.78 3.31
CA SER A 82 2.61 -11.73 3.74
C SER A 82 3.01 -12.98 4.53
N VAL A 83 2.18 -13.40 5.49
CA VAL A 83 2.42 -14.59 6.29
C VAL A 83 2.33 -15.85 5.44
N ALA A 84 1.29 -15.95 4.59
CA ALA A 84 1.10 -17.11 3.71
C ALA A 84 2.29 -17.30 2.75
N ASN A 85 2.84 -16.21 2.20
CA ASN A 85 4.02 -16.27 1.33
C ASN A 85 5.25 -16.86 2.04
N ILE A 86 5.44 -16.56 3.33
CA ILE A 86 6.55 -17.17 4.10
C ILE A 86 6.37 -18.69 4.23
N PHE A 87 5.13 -19.15 4.43
CA PHE A 87 4.85 -20.58 4.55
C PHE A 87 4.87 -21.29 3.18
N GLU A 88 4.38 -20.64 2.14
CA GLU A 88 4.35 -21.21 0.79
C GLU A 88 5.75 -21.30 0.20
N ASP A 89 6.39 -20.17 -0.04
CA ASP A 89 7.67 -20.09 -0.72
C ASP A 89 8.84 -20.42 0.21
N GLY A 90 8.81 -19.93 1.45
CA GLY A 90 9.88 -20.14 2.42
C GLY A 90 9.94 -21.57 2.97
N LEU A 91 8.79 -22.15 3.32
CA LEU A 91 8.67 -23.51 3.88
C LEU A 91 8.17 -24.54 2.87
N GLN A 92 7.96 -24.15 1.60
CA GLN A 92 7.52 -25.01 0.50
C GLN A 92 6.19 -25.71 0.78
N MET A 93 5.27 -25.04 1.48
CA MET A 93 3.96 -25.55 1.85
C MET A 93 2.91 -25.17 0.81
N SER A 94 2.89 -25.85 -0.34
CA SER A 94 2.08 -25.50 -1.52
C SER A 94 0.58 -25.34 -1.27
N TRP A 95 0.00 -26.02 -0.27
CA TRP A 95 -1.41 -25.88 0.09
C TRP A 95 -1.74 -24.48 0.65
N VAL A 96 -0.74 -23.75 1.18
CA VAL A 96 -0.90 -22.41 1.74
C VAL A 96 -1.10 -21.36 0.62
N PHE A 97 -0.81 -21.70 -0.64
CA PHE A 97 -1.08 -20.84 -1.79
C PHE A 97 -2.51 -20.31 -1.82
N PHE A 98 -3.49 -21.14 -1.47
CA PHE A 98 -4.88 -20.67 -1.39
C PHE A 98 -5.09 -19.60 -0.33
N VAL A 99 -4.36 -19.65 0.77
CA VAL A 99 -4.40 -18.65 1.83
C VAL A 99 -3.77 -17.34 1.35
N PHE A 100 -2.67 -17.42 0.59
CA PHE A 100 -2.05 -16.27 -0.06
C PHE A 100 -3.03 -15.58 -1.03
N ILE A 101 -3.68 -16.33 -1.92
CA ILE A 101 -4.67 -15.79 -2.87
C ILE A 101 -5.85 -15.16 -2.14
N LEU A 102 -6.37 -15.80 -1.08
CA LEU A 102 -7.45 -15.25 -0.27
C LEU A 102 -7.05 -13.92 0.39
N GLY A 103 -5.86 -13.85 0.95
CA GLY A 103 -5.30 -12.62 1.52
C GLY A 103 -5.17 -11.52 0.46
N ALA A 104 -4.63 -11.85 -0.72
CA ALA A 104 -4.51 -10.93 -1.84
C ALA A 104 -5.88 -10.41 -2.29
N ALA A 105 -6.90 -11.27 -2.36
CA ALA A 105 -8.26 -10.87 -2.70
C ALA A 105 -8.85 -9.89 -1.67
N PHE A 106 -8.72 -10.16 -0.37
CA PHE A 106 -9.17 -9.23 0.67
C PHE A 106 -8.42 -7.90 0.62
N MET A 107 -7.11 -7.92 0.39
CA MET A 107 -6.32 -6.71 0.22
C MET A 107 -6.85 -5.89 -0.96
N GLN A 108 -7.03 -6.49 -2.14
CA GLN A 108 -7.50 -5.80 -3.34
C GLN A 108 -8.93 -5.25 -3.18
N LEU A 109 -9.86 -6.04 -2.64
CA LEU A 109 -11.22 -5.59 -2.37
C LEU A 109 -11.26 -4.45 -1.34
N GLY A 110 -10.45 -4.54 -0.30
CA GLY A 110 -10.31 -3.47 0.68
C GLY A 110 -9.74 -2.19 0.09
N LEU A 111 -8.71 -2.27 -0.77
CA LEU A 111 -8.15 -1.12 -1.48
C LEU A 111 -9.16 -0.50 -2.44
N LEU A 112 -9.91 -1.31 -3.19
CA LEU A 112 -10.96 -0.84 -4.11
C LEU A 112 -12.06 -0.11 -3.35
N ALA A 113 -12.56 -0.69 -2.26
CA ALA A 113 -13.55 -0.06 -1.42
C ALA A 113 -13.02 1.23 -0.78
N LEU A 114 -11.75 1.26 -0.33
CA LEU A 114 -11.10 2.45 0.21
C LEU A 114 -10.98 3.56 -0.83
N THR A 115 -10.63 3.22 -2.08
CA THR A 115 -10.62 4.16 -3.22
C THR A 115 -11.98 4.83 -3.35
N GLY A 116 -13.07 4.05 -3.39
CA GLY A 116 -14.42 4.59 -3.46
C GLY A 116 -14.77 5.48 -2.27
N VAL A 117 -14.51 5.02 -1.05
CA VAL A 117 -14.80 5.80 0.17
C VAL A 117 -14.06 7.14 0.15
N ILE A 118 -12.77 7.17 -0.19
CA ILE A 118 -11.99 8.41 -0.24
C ILE A 118 -12.51 9.34 -1.36
N ALA A 119 -12.79 8.80 -2.54
CA ALA A 119 -13.26 9.57 -3.68
C ALA A 119 -14.61 10.26 -3.41
N PHE A 120 -15.55 9.55 -2.77
CA PHE A 120 -16.90 10.06 -2.51
C PHE A 120 -17.02 10.83 -1.20
N SER A 121 -16.28 10.46 -0.15
CA SER A 121 -16.40 11.08 1.19
C SER A 121 -15.29 12.09 1.48
N GLY A 122 -14.18 12.07 0.74
CA GLY A 122 -13.06 12.99 0.93
C GLY A 122 -13.46 14.43 0.63
N ARG A 123 -12.95 15.37 1.42
CA ARG A 123 -13.18 16.82 1.24
C ARG A 123 -11.95 17.50 0.65
N GLY A 124 -12.16 18.39 -0.33
CA GLY A 124 -11.06 19.16 -0.95
C GLY A 124 -9.92 18.30 -1.45
N GLY A 125 -8.68 18.66 -1.13
CA GLY A 125 -7.47 17.96 -1.56
C GLY A 125 -7.33 16.50 -1.06
N TYR A 126 -8.06 16.10 -0.01
CA TYR A 126 -8.06 14.73 0.48
C TYR A 126 -8.64 13.71 -0.52
N ARG A 127 -9.49 14.15 -1.46
CA ARG A 127 -9.99 13.28 -2.54
C ARG A 127 -8.86 12.73 -3.42
N LEU A 128 -7.78 13.49 -3.59
CA LEU A 128 -6.62 13.05 -4.38
C LEU A 128 -5.92 11.84 -3.75
N LEU A 129 -6.09 11.63 -2.45
CA LEU A 129 -5.57 10.43 -1.78
C LEU A 129 -6.27 9.14 -2.22
N ALA A 130 -7.41 9.20 -2.93
CA ALA A 130 -8.02 8.04 -3.58
C ALA A 130 -7.13 7.44 -4.66
N LEU A 131 -6.25 8.24 -5.27
CA LEU A 131 -5.28 7.75 -6.24
C LEU A 131 -4.26 6.77 -5.63
N VAL A 132 -4.05 6.81 -4.31
CA VAL A 132 -3.07 5.94 -3.65
C VAL A 132 -3.52 4.48 -3.61
N PRO A 133 -4.70 4.11 -3.06
CA PRO A 133 -5.15 2.73 -3.12
C PRO A 133 -5.45 2.30 -4.57
N ALA A 134 -5.95 3.18 -5.46
CA ALA A 134 -6.15 2.88 -6.87
C ALA A 134 -4.81 2.58 -7.59
N GLY A 135 -3.79 3.40 -7.37
CA GLY A 135 -2.46 3.19 -7.93
C GLY A 135 -1.77 1.94 -7.36
N THR A 136 -2.01 1.61 -6.09
CA THR A 136 -1.54 0.35 -5.49
C THR A 136 -2.16 -0.86 -6.18
N ILE A 137 -3.48 -0.83 -6.46
CA ILE A 137 -4.15 -1.88 -7.25
C ILE A 137 -3.53 -1.99 -8.64
N ALA A 138 -3.38 -0.86 -9.34
CA ALA A 138 -2.78 -0.83 -10.67
C ALA A 138 -1.33 -1.38 -10.67
N ALA A 139 -0.53 -1.04 -9.67
CA ALA A 139 0.83 -1.55 -9.50
C ALA A 139 0.86 -3.08 -9.33
N ILE A 140 -0.10 -3.64 -8.62
CA ILE A 140 -0.20 -5.10 -8.41
C ILE A 140 -0.66 -5.80 -9.71
N ILE A 141 -1.65 -5.22 -10.42
CA ILE A 141 -2.14 -5.79 -11.69
C ILE A 141 -1.06 -5.71 -12.78
N LEU A 142 -0.33 -4.61 -12.86
CA LEU A 142 0.72 -4.37 -13.84
C LEU A 142 2.11 -4.76 -13.32
N PHE A 143 2.17 -5.65 -12.33
CA PHE A 143 3.36 -5.96 -11.56
C PHE A 143 4.59 -6.26 -12.43
N VAL A 144 4.46 -7.14 -13.42
CA VAL A 144 5.56 -7.55 -14.30
C VAL A 144 6.09 -6.38 -15.14
N VAL A 145 5.21 -5.52 -15.67
CA VAL A 145 5.58 -4.50 -16.66
C VAL A 145 6.00 -3.17 -16.02
N ALA A 146 5.28 -2.72 -15.01
CA ALA A 146 5.43 -1.38 -14.45
C ALA A 146 5.06 -1.27 -12.96
N GLY A 147 4.89 -2.38 -12.25
CA GLY A 147 4.42 -2.37 -10.87
C GLY A 147 5.28 -1.55 -9.94
N GLY A 148 6.61 -1.69 -10.02
CA GLY A 148 7.55 -0.94 -9.20
C GLY A 148 7.47 0.58 -9.40
N PRO A 149 7.62 1.09 -10.62
CA PRO A 149 7.48 2.52 -10.93
C PRO A 149 6.12 3.11 -10.51
N ILE A 150 5.02 2.40 -10.76
CA ILE A 150 3.67 2.85 -10.37
C ILE A 150 3.56 2.93 -8.83
N MET A 151 4.04 1.92 -8.11
CA MET A 151 4.02 1.90 -6.66
C MET A 151 4.85 3.06 -6.08
N LEU A 152 6.06 3.27 -6.61
CA LEU A 152 6.93 4.38 -6.20
C LEU A 152 6.22 5.73 -6.39
N ALA A 153 5.74 6.02 -7.59
CA ALA A 153 5.06 7.27 -7.91
C ALA A 153 3.83 7.49 -7.02
N THR A 154 3.03 6.44 -6.82
CA THR A 154 1.81 6.45 -6.02
C THR A 154 2.10 6.82 -4.55
N TRP A 155 3.04 6.14 -3.91
CA TRP A 155 3.33 6.33 -2.49
C TRP A 155 4.20 7.56 -2.21
N LEU A 156 5.05 8.00 -3.15
CA LEU A 156 5.70 9.31 -3.06
C LEU A 156 4.69 10.46 -3.17
N THR A 157 3.68 10.32 -4.04
CA THR A 157 2.57 11.29 -4.11
C THR A 157 1.80 11.33 -2.78
N ALA A 158 1.53 10.19 -2.14
CA ALA A 158 0.92 10.14 -0.82
C ALA A 158 1.77 10.87 0.23
N ALA A 159 3.09 10.66 0.22
CA ALA A 159 4.01 11.32 1.13
C ALA A 159 4.01 12.85 0.94
N MET A 160 4.07 13.32 -0.30
CA MET A 160 4.04 14.75 -0.62
C MET A 160 2.70 15.39 -0.24
N LEU A 161 1.57 14.73 -0.52
CA LEU A 161 0.25 15.21 -0.13
C LEU A 161 0.11 15.28 1.40
N ALA A 162 0.59 14.28 2.13
CA ALA A 162 0.57 14.29 3.59
C ALA A 162 1.37 15.47 4.15
N LEU A 163 2.55 15.78 3.59
CA LEU A 163 3.35 16.95 3.95
C LEU A 163 2.62 18.25 3.61
N ALA A 164 2.10 18.40 2.39
CA ALA A 164 1.40 19.60 1.96
C ALA A 164 0.15 19.89 2.80
N LEU A 165 -0.58 18.85 3.23
CA LEU A 165 -1.73 18.98 4.11
C LEU A 165 -1.32 19.36 5.53
N SER A 166 -0.12 19.00 5.96
CA SER A 166 0.42 19.31 7.29
C SER A 166 0.87 20.77 7.44
N THR A 167 1.25 21.40 6.34
CA THR A 167 1.78 22.78 6.34
C THR A 167 0.67 23.84 6.24
N ARG A 168 -0.58 23.43 5.97
CA ARG A 168 -1.71 24.39 5.93
C ARG A 168 -2.01 24.90 7.33
N THR A 169 -1.88 26.21 7.51
CA THR A 169 -2.26 26.89 8.76
C THR A 169 -3.77 26.81 8.99
N PRO A 170 -4.24 26.81 10.26
CA PRO A 170 -5.67 26.81 10.58
C PRO A 170 -6.48 27.92 9.88
N ALA A 171 -5.85 29.08 9.66
CA ALA A 171 -6.45 30.22 8.95
C ALA A 171 -6.72 29.93 7.45
N GLN A 172 -5.88 29.12 6.80
CA GLN A 172 -6.08 28.70 5.41
C GLN A 172 -7.13 27.58 5.31
N ALA A 173 -7.22 26.72 6.32
CA ALA A 173 -8.25 25.70 6.40
C ALA A 173 -9.66 26.32 6.57
N ALA A 174 -9.79 27.38 7.37
CA ALA A 174 -11.05 28.10 7.59
C ALA A 174 -11.54 28.83 6.33
N ARG A 175 -10.68 29.26 5.44
CA ARG A 175 -11.04 29.93 4.17
C ARG A 175 -11.41 28.96 3.04
N ALA A 176 -11.13 27.66 3.20
CA ALA A 176 -11.41 26.63 2.19
C ALA A 176 -12.75 25.89 2.44
N THR A 177 -13.46 26.24 3.50
CA THR A 177 -14.84 25.77 3.79
C THR A 177 -15.82 26.80 3.25
N PRO A 178 -16.61 26.49 2.18
CA PRO A 178 -17.69 27.34 1.71
C PRO A 178 -18.80 27.43 2.72
#